data_b8c6a518a41c7b7320a93f86b0305962
#
_entry.id   b8c6a518a41c7b7320a93f86b0305962
#
_cell.length_a   1.000
_cell.length_b   1.000
_cell.length_c   1.000
_cell.angle_alpha   90.00
_cell.angle_beta   90.00
_cell.angle_gamma   90.00
#
_symmetry.space_group_name_H-M   'P 1'
#
loop_
_entity.id
_entity.type
_entity.pdbx_description
1 polymer ?
#
loop_
_entity_poly.entity_id
_entity_poly.type
_entity_poly.pdbx_seq_one_letter_code
_entity_poly.pdbx_strand_id
1 'polypeptide(L)'
;MQLTKTDFIQYLKCPKSLWLLKNEPDTYPHGEFSTFLQKITREGYEVERYVRQFFEADAARRVNFQTVFETDTGLFARADALEETPDGRTVLYEIKSSTSVKTDAAHNHLKDACFQMICAERAGQKIDAVFLVHLNGEYIREGEIDPASLLTFANITDRVAEIEEETAAEIDQALAFLAETELERAGCSCLHKSRSHHCDTFGLFNPNIPKPSIYSLPNLSQKKREELLADSTFDLLDISEGFTLTPRQALVVAATKAGAPIIDVQAIRDILSGYQFPLNFFDYETYASAVPLLDRTSPHRHFPVQYSLHVLHEDGTLEHHEYLEREARLPDQLFAKLREEIGPQGSIVSWHASFEKSRNKEMAELLPEFADFLLDINERTVDLEDLFKTAYVDARFDGSSSIKKVLPVLCPELSYKELDVQDGASAMDAWEKMIHADGEDAEVRAKALLSYCELDTLAMVEIYRIVAAI
;
A
#
# COMPACT_ATOMS: atom_id res chain seq x y z
N MET A 1 -15.59 -15.69 -24.50
CA MET A 1 -14.86 -14.78 -23.59
C MET A 1 -14.48 -15.57 -22.36
N GLN A 2 -13.26 -15.44 -21.84
CA GLN A 2 -12.82 -16.19 -20.65
C GLN A 2 -12.96 -15.31 -19.40
N LEU A 3 -13.41 -15.93 -18.29
CA LEU A 3 -13.43 -15.37 -16.94
C LEU A 3 -12.30 -16.03 -16.13
N THR A 4 -11.28 -15.25 -15.79
CA THR A 4 -10.16 -15.70 -14.95
C THR A 4 -10.42 -15.37 -13.48
N LYS A 5 -9.60 -15.91 -12.57
CA LYS A 5 -9.59 -15.56 -11.14
C LYS A 5 -9.50 -14.04 -10.93
N THR A 6 -8.57 -13.37 -11.60
CA THR A 6 -8.38 -11.91 -11.50
C THR A 6 -9.62 -11.15 -11.99
N ASP A 7 -10.21 -11.60 -13.08
CA ASP A 7 -11.46 -11.03 -13.61
C ASP A 7 -12.61 -11.18 -12.61
N PHE A 8 -12.72 -12.34 -11.96
CA PHE A 8 -13.76 -12.59 -10.97
C PHE A 8 -13.61 -11.68 -9.75
N ILE A 9 -12.40 -11.49 -9.24
CA ILE A 9 -12.15 -10.54 -8.13
C ILE A 9 -12.48 -9.10 -8.58
N GLN A 10 -12.17 -8.73 -9.81
CA GLN A 10 -12.58 -7.42 -10.35
C GLN A 10 -14.11 -7.29 -10.49
N TYR A 11 -14.81 -8.36 -10.87
CA TYR A 11 -16.27 -8.40 -10.89
C TYR A 11 -16.84 -8.12 -9.50
N LEU A 12 -16.35 -8.80 -8.47
CA LEU A 12 -16.77 -8.58 -7.08
C LEU A 12 -16.48 -7.15 -6.61
N LYS A 13 -15.39 -6.55 -7.08
CA LYS A 13 -15.09 -5.15 -6.81
C LYS A 13 -16.05 -4.21 -7.54
N CYS A 14 -16.25 -4.39 -8.84
CA CYS A 14 -17.13 -3.58 -9.67
C CYS A 14 -17.48 -4.30 -10.99
N PRO A 15 -18.69 -4.84 -11.14
CA PRO A 15 -19.11 -5.54 -12.37
C PRO A 15 -18.91 -4.70 -13.64
N LYS A 16 -19.31 -3.42 -13.61
CA LYS A 16 -19.16 -2.51 -14.77
C LYS A 16 -17.69 -2.27 -15.15
N SER A 17 -16.77 -2.26 -14.17
CA SER A 17 -15.34 -2.15 -14.43
C SER A 17 -14.80 -3.37 -15.17
N LEU A 18 -15.19 -4.58 -14.75
CA LEU A 18 -14.84 -5.81 -15.46
C LEU A 18 -15.42 -5.84 -16.87
N TRP A 19 -16.70 -5.50 -17.00
CA TRP A 19 -17.36 -5.52 -18.32
C TRP A 19 -16.61 -4.60 -19.31
N LEU A 20 -16.25 -3.40 -18.88
CA LEU A 20 -15.51 -2.44 -19.71
C LEU A 20 -14.14 -2.99 -20.11
N LEU A 21 -13.40 -3.58 -19.16
CA LEU A 21 -12.10 -4.20 -19.45
C LEU A 21 -12.20 -5.30 -20.53
N LYS A 22 -13.26 -6.11 -20.49
CA LYS A 22 -13.41 -7.26 -21.37
C LYS A 22 -14.08 -6.96 -22.72
N ASN A 23 -15.04 -6.04 -22.75
CA ASN A 23 -15.84 -5.74 -23.94
C ASN A 23 -15.36 -4.47 -24.67
N GLU A 24 -14.76 -3.53 -23.96
CA GLU A 24 -14.26 -2.27 -24.52
C GLU A 24 -12.88 -1.92 -23.95
N PRO A 25 -11.85 -2.77 -24.15
CA PRO A 25 -10.54 -2.57 -23.56
C PRO A 25 -9.88 -1.23 -23.92
N ASP A 26 -10.16 -0.70 -25.14
CA ASP A 26 -9.61 0.58 -25.60
C ASP A 26 -10.15 1.79 -24.80
N THR A 27 -11.33 1.67 -24.19
CA THR A 27 -11.94 2.70 -23.35
C THR A 27 -11.64 2.50 -21.85
N TYR A 28 -11.14 1.33 -21.48
CA TYR A 28 -10.74 1.04 -20.11
C TYR A 28 -9.51 1.89 -19.73
N PRO A 29 -9.52 2.57 -18.57
CA PRO A 29 -8.35 3.32 -18.13
C PRO A 29 -7.26 2.36 -17.66
N HIS A 30 -6.52 1.80 -18.62
CA HIS A 30 -5.34 1.01 -18.29
C HIS A 30 -4.36 1.90 -17.56
N GLY A 31 -4.24 1.71 -16.24
CA GLY A 31 -3.15 2.27 -15.46
C GLY A 31 -1.82 1.67 -15.94
N GLU A 32 -0.74 2.40 -15.81
CA GLU A 32 0.59 1.80 -15.94
C GLU A 32 0.69 0.64 -14.94
N PHE A 33 1.30 -0.46 -15.38
CA PHE A 33 1.62 -1.56 -14.46
C PHE A 33 2.63 -1.03 -13.46
N SER A 34 2.13 -0.50 -12.33
CA SER A 34 2.93 0.28 -11.40
C SER A 34 4.14 -0.52 -10.91
N THR A 35 5.21 0.17 -10.59
CA THR A 35 6.44 -0.40 -10.02
C THR A 35 6.13 -1.29 -8.81
N PHE A 36 5.17 -0.88 -7.99
CA PHE A 36 4.67 -1.65 -6.87
C PHE A 36 4.04 -2.99 -7.28
N LEU A 37 3.19 -3.00 -8.31
CA LEU A 37 2.60 -4.25 -8.83
C LEU A 37 3.65 -5.17 -9.45
N GLN A 38 4.66 -4.62 -10.12
CA GLN A 38 5.80 -5.39 -10.63
C GLN A 38 6.58 -6.05 -9.48
N LYS A 39 6.85 -5.31 -8.40
CA LYS A 39 7.52 -5.85 -7.20
C LYS A 39 6.71 -6.99 -6.58
N ILE A 40 5.42 -6.79 -6.30
CA ILE A 40 4.54 -7.84 -5.74
C ILE A 40 4.52 -9.08 -6.63
N THR A 41 4.50 -8.91 -7.95
CA THR A 41 4.52 -10.03 -8.90
C THR A 41 5.83 -10.82 -8.81
N ARG A 42 6.98 -10.13 -8.75
CA ARG A 42 8.29 -10.80 -8.56
C ARG A 42 8.35 -11.57 -7.24
N GLU A 43 7.91 -10.94 -6.15
CA GLU A 43 7.84 -11.56 -4.83
C GLU A 43 6.93 -12.80 -4.82
N GLY A 44 5.81 -12.76 -5.52
CA GLY A 44 4.93 -13.92 -5.70
C GLY A 44 5.65 -15.09 -6.36
N TYR A 45 6.40 -14.85 -7.44
CA TYR A 45 7.21 -15.88 -8.09
C TYR A 45 8.35 -16.39 -7.20
N GLU A 46 8.93 -15.52 -6.39
CA GLU A 46 9.96 -15.94 -5.44
C GLU A 46 9.40 -16.89 -4.38
N VAL A 47 8.25 -16.58 -3.80
CA VAL A 47 7.57 -17.46 -2.85
C VAL A 47 7.19 -18.78 -3.52
N GLU A 48 6.66 -18.77 -4.75
CA GLU A 48 6.37 -20.00 -5.51
C GLU A 48 7.61 -20.86 -5.69
N ARG A 49 8.78 -20.27 -5.91
CA ARG A 49 10.05 -21.02 -6.02
C ARG A 49 10.35 -21.80 -4.74
N TYR A 50 10.15 -21.22 -3.55
CA TYR A 50 10.36 -21.92 -2.29
C TYR A 50 9.31 -23.01 -2.04
N VAL A 51 8.07 -22.78 -2.47
CA VAL A 51 7.02 -23.83 -2.44
C VAL A 51 7.40 -25.00 -3.34
N ARG A 52 7.95 -24.77 -4.53
CA ARG A 52 8.49 -25.82 -5.41
C ARG A 52 9.60 -26.60 -4.75
N GLN A 53 10.59 -25.91 -4.16
CA GLN A 53 11.69 -26.54 -3.43
C GLN A 53 11.20 -27.42 -2.28
N PHE A 54 10.18 -26.94 -1.54
CA PHE A 54 9.58 -27.72 -0.45
C PHE A 54 8.98 -29.03 -0.95
N PHE A 55 8.21 -28.98 -2.04
CA PHE A 55 7.58 -30.20 -2.59
C PHE A 55 8.59 -31.14 -3.27
N GLU A 56 9.57 -30.60 -3.98
CA GLU A 56 10.59 -31.36 -4.68
C GLU A 56 11.57 -32.08 -3.73
N ALA A 57 11.69 -31.63 -2.47
CA ALA A 57 12.49 -32.27 -1.45
C ALA A 57 11.97 -33.68 -1.06
N ASP A 58 10.68 -33.96 -1.31
CA ASP A 58 10.06 -35.26 -1.10
C ASP A 58 9.67 -35.92 -2.44
N ALA A 59 10.53 -36.75 -2.96
CA ALA A 59 10.33 -37.46 -4.24
C ALA A 59 9.11 -38.40 -4.26
N ALA A 60 8.49 -38.69 -3.11
CA ALA A 60 7.26 -39.49 -3.04
C ALA A 60 5.98 -38.67 -3.37
N ARG A 61 6.06 -37.37 -3.31
CA ARG A 61 4.94 -36.47 -3.62
C ARG A 61 4.79 -36.24 -5.13
N ARG A 62 3.55 -36.24 -5.59
CA ARG A 62 3.21 -35.97 -7.00
C ARG A 62 2.49 -34.62 -7.09
N VAL A 63 3.26 -33.57 -7.32
CA VAL A 63 2.76 -32.20 -7.40
C VAL A 63 2.93 -31.65 -8.81
N ASN A 64 1.85 -31.21 -9.41
CA ASN A 64 1.82 -30.52 -10.70
C ASN A 64 1.63 -29.02 -10.45
N PHE A 65 2.56 -28.22 -10.93
CA PHE A 65 2.49 -26.76 -10.81
C PHE A 65 1.86 -26.15 -12.06
N GLN A 66 1.14 -25.03 -11.84
CA GLN A 66 0.55 -24.22 -12.90
C GLN A 66 -0.43 -25.05 -13.78
N THR A 67 -1.19 -25.96 -13.16
CA THR A 67 -2.19 -26.79 -13.85
C THR A 67 -3.32 -25.90 -14.35
N VAL A 68 -3.62 -26.02 -15.64
CA VAL A 68 -4.67 -25.23 -16.30
C VAL A 68 -5.99 -25.99 -16.29
N PHE A 69 -7.04 -25.33 -15.88
CA PHE A 69 -8.42 -25.76 -15.98
C PHE A 69 -9.19 -24.78 -16.87
N GLU A 70 -9.89 -25.31 -17.86
CA GLU A 70 -10.74 -24.56 -18.78
C GLU A 70 -12.04 -25.26 -18.96
N THR A 71 -13.15 -24.52 -18.98
CA THR A 71 -14.49 -25.08 -19.17
C THR A 71 -15.13 -24.56 -20.45
N ASP A 72 -16.06 -25.32 -21.02
CA ASP A 72 -16.85 -24.90 -22.18
C ASP A 72 -17.70 -23.64 -21.92
N THR A 73 -17.94 -23.33 -20.63
CA THR A 73 -18.67 -22.13 -20.20
C THR A 73 -17.80 -20.90 -20.13
N GLY A 74 -16.47 -21.00 -20.38
CA GLY A 74 -15.53 -19.88 -20.42
C GLY A 74 -14.84 -19.59 -19.10
N LEU A 75 -14.87 -20.48 -18.10
CA LEU A 75 -14.02 -20.36 -16.93
C LEU A 75 -12.59 -20.77 -17.26
N PHE A 76 -11.63 -20.03 -16.72
CA PHE A 76 -10.23 -20.34 -16.83
C PHE A 76 -9.54 -20.14 -15.47
N ALA A 77 -8.86 -21.17 -15.00
CA ALA A 77 -8.00 -21.10 -13.83
C ALA A 77 -6.65 -21.76 -14.12
N ARG A 78 -5.62 -21.23 -13.51
CA ARG A 78 -4.30 -21.83 -13.47
C ARG A 78 -3.95 -22.00 -12.00
N ALA A 79 -4.11 -23.26 -11.51
CA ALA A 79 -3.82 -23.60 -10.13
C ALA A 79 -2.33 -23.52 -9.85
N ASP A 80 -1.93 -22.89 -8.76
CA ASP A 80 -0.52 -22.73 -8.41
C ASP A 80 0.15 -24.08 -8.20
N ALA A 81 -0.48 -24.98 -7.41
CA ALA A 81 -0.03 -26.37 -7.30
C ALA A 81 -1.22 -27.32 -7.05
N LEU A 82 -1.12 -28.53 -7.63
CA LEU A 82 -2.09 -29.61 -7.50
C LEU A 82 -1.35 -30.90 -7.13
N GLU A 83 -1.69 -31.51 -6.02
CA GLU A 83 -1.08 -32.76 -5.56
C GLU A 83 -2.06 -33.92 -5.68
N GLU A 84 -1.57 -35.03 -6.23
CA GLU A 84 -2.22 -36.33 -6.13
C GLU A 84 -1.59 -37.10 -4.98
N THR A 85 -2.32 -37.25 -3.89
CA THR A 85 -1.82 -37.97 -2.71
C THR A 85 -1.79 -39.48 -2.93
N PRO A 86 -0.97 -40.25 -2.18
CA PRO A 86 -0.88 -41.70 -2.32
C PRO A 86 -2.20 -42.45 -2.06
N ASP A 87 -3.13 -41.85 -1.30
CA ASP A 87 -4.46 -42.40 -1.04
C ASP A 87 -5.50 -41.99 -2.10
N GLY A 88 -5.07 -41.34 -3.19
CA GLY A 88 -5.88 -41.00 -4.34
C GLY A 88 -6.72 -39.74 -4.19
N ARG A 89 -6.46 -38.89 -3.20
CA ARG A 89 -7.09 -37.58 -3.07
C ARG A 89 -6.34 -36.51 -3.88
N THR A 90 -7.08 -35.53 -4.38
CA THR A 90 -6.53 -34.36 -5.04
C THR A 90 -6.57 -33.14 -4.11
N VAL A 91 -5.42 -32.53 -3.92
CA VAL A 91 -5.25 -31.35 -3.06
C VAL A 91 -4.85 -30.13 -3.90
N LEU A 92 -5.61 -29.05 -3.77
CA LEU A 92 -5.33 -27.77 -4.41
C LEU A 92 -4.56 -26.87 -3.42
N TYR A 93 -3.47 -26.28 -3.88
CA TYR A 93 -2.69 -25.29 -3.14
C TYR A 93 -2.74 -23.94 -3.86
N GLU A 94 -3.24 -22.93 -3.17
CA GLU A 94 -3.12 -21.51 -3.57
C GLU A 94 -1.95 -20.89 -2.83
N ILE A 95 -1.05 -20.20 -3.54
CA ILE A 95 0.17 -19.62 -2.99
C ILE A 95 0.02 -18.11 -2.87
N LYS A 96 0.36 -17.58 -1.69
CA LYS A 96 0.32 -16.14 -1.42
C LYS A 96 1.59 -15.67 -0.71
N SER A 97 2.08 -14.50 -1.08
CA SER A 97 3.21 -13.85 -0.40
C SER A 97 2.85 -13.19 0.93
N SER A 98 1.58 -13.22 1.36
CA SER A 98 1.16 -12.71 2.67
C SER A 98 1.63 -13.63 3.82
N THR A 99 1.58 -13.13 5.07
CA THR A 99 1.92 -13.90 6.28
C THR A 99 0.70 -14.52 6.97
N SER A 100 -0.47 -14.45 6.35
CA SER A 100 -1.72 -15.02 6.88
C SER A 100 -2.79 -15.17 5.82
N VAL A 101 -3.82 -15.96 6.11
CA VAL A 101 -5.03 -16.06 5.29
C VAL A 101 -5.83 -14.77 5.44
N LYS A 102 -5.88 -13.93 4.41
CA LYS A 102 -6.63 -12.67 4.39
C LYS A 102 -8.00 -12.85 3.76
N THR A 103 -9.03 -12.29 4.40
CA THR A 103 -10.44 -12.42 3.99
C THR A 103 -11.13 -11.08 3.79
N ASP A 104 -10.38 -9.97 3.91
CA ASP A 104 -10.89 -8.64 3.62
C ASP A 104 -11.18 -8.45 2.12
N ALA A 105 -12.00 -7.46 1.80
CA ALA A 105 -12.45 -7.23 0.42
C ALA A 105 -11.31 -6.90 -0.58
N ALA A 106 -10.14 -6.50 -0.09
CA ALA A 106 -9.00 -6.18 -0.94
C ALA A 106 -8.20 -7.44 -1.35
N HIS A 107 -8.14 -8.45 -0.48
CA HIS A 107 -7.30 -9.64 -0.68
C HIS A 107 -8.10 -10.91 -0.99
N ASN A 108 -9.20 -11.13 -0.29
CA ASN A 108 -10.19 -12.21 -0.46
C ASN A 108 -9.64 -13.59 -0.88
N HIS A 109 -8.63 -14.10 -0.14
CA HIS A 109 -7.95 -15.35 -0.48
C HIS A 109 -8.88 -16.55 -0.57
N LEU A 110 -9.99 -16.55 0.21
CA LEU A 110 -10.97 -17.64 0.14
C LEU A 110 -11.72 -17.65 -1.18
N LYS A 111 -12.16 -16.48 -1.69
CA LYS A 111 -12.82 -16.38 -3.00
C LYS A 111 -11.88 -16.76 -4.14
N ASP A 112 -10.58 -16.40 -4.04
CA ASP A 112 -9.54 -16.81 -4.99
C ASP A 112 -9.43 -18.34 -5.09
N ALA A 113 -9.28 -18.99 -3.94
CA ALA A 113 -9.13 -20.45 -3.87
C ALA A 113 -10.43 -21.18 -4.26
N CYS A 114 -11.58 -20.65 -3.83
CA CYS A 114 -12.90 -21.20 -4.17
C CYS A 114 -13.16 -21.11 -5.68
N PHE A 115 -12.84 -20.01 -6.34
CA PHE A 115 -12.95 -19.87 -7.79
C PHE A 115 -12.16 -20.95 -8.52
N GLN A 116 -10.91 -21.19 -8.10
CA GLN A 116 -10.07 -22.21 -8.73
C GLN A 116 -10.61 -23.63 -8.51
N MET A 117 -11.09 -23.93 -7.28
CA MET A 117 -11.72 -25.20 -6.98
C MET A 117 -12.95 -25.43 -7.88
N ILE A 118 -13.85 -24.46 -7.94
CA ILE A 118 -15.07 -24.55 -8.79
C ILE A 118 -14.70 -24.71 -10.27
N CYS A 119 -13.66 -23.97 -10.75
CA CYS A 119 -13.20 -24.10 -12.12
C CYS A 119 -12.67 -25.52 -12.41
N ALA A 120 -11.83 -26.07 -11.50
CA ALA A 120 -11.31 -27.43 -11.60
C ALA A 120 -12.44 -28.47 -11.64
N GLU A 121 -13.42 -28.37 -10.74
CA GLU A 121 -14.54 -29.29 -10.65
C GLU A 121 -15.46 -29.23 -11.86
N ARG A 122 -15.76 -28.04 -12.37
CA ARG A 122 -16.51 -27.84 -13.61
C ARG A 122 -15.74 -28.35 -14.85
N ALA A 123 -14.41 -28.41 -14.78
CA ALA A 123 -13.55 -29.05 -15.79
C ALA A 123 -13.39 -30.56 -15.59
N GLY A 124 -14.06 -31.17 -14.60
CA GLY A 124 -14.06 -32.60 -14.34
C GLY A 124 -13.01 -33.12 -13.37
N GLN A 125 -12.22 -32.21 -12.74
CA GLN A 125 -11.24 -32.59 -11.72
C GLN A 125 -11.83 -32.37 -10.32
N LYS A 126 -12.12 -33.48 -9.60
CA LYS A 126 -12.53 -33.39 -8.20
C LYS A 126 -11.40 -32.86 -7.32
N ILE A 127 -11.72 -31.94 -6.41
CA ILE A 127 -10.82 -31.42 -5.37
C ILE A 127 -11.30 -31.93 -4.01
N ASP A 128 -10.42 -32.62 -3.28
CA ASP A 128 -10.75 -33.20 -1.97
C ASP A 128 -10.31 -32.34 -0.81
N ALA A 129 -9.34 -31.43 -1.01
CA ALA A 129 -8.90 -30.46 -0.01
C ALA A 129 -8.29 -29.23 -0.68
N VAL A 130 -8.38 -28.11 0.04
CA VAL A 130 -7.82 -26.83 -0.40
C VAL A 130 -6.93 -26.26 0.70
N PHE A 131 -5.71 -25.92 0.33
CA PHE A 131 -4.75 -25.28 1.24
C PHE A 131 -4.34 -23.91 0.69
N LEU A 132 -4.18 -22.96 1.59
CA LEU A 132 -3.47 -21.73 1.30
C LEU A 132 -2.05 -21.85 1.83
N VAL A 133 -1.07 -21.71 0.93
CA VAL A 133 0.34 -21.63 1.31
C VAL A 133 0.73 -20.17 1.44
N HIS A 134 1.17 -19.78 2.63
CA HIS A 134 1.59 -18.41 2.92
C HIS A 134 2.90 -18.40 3.69
N LEU A 135 3.53 -17.24 3.81
CA LEU A 135 4.75 -17.09 4.59
C LEU A 135 4.48 -17.21 6.09
N ASN A 136 5.40 -17.79 6.81
CA ASN A 136 5.41 -17.77 8.27
C ASN A 136 5.93 -16.41 8.75
N GLY A 137 5.06 -15.57 9.32
CA GLY A 137 5.44 -14.24 9.82
C GLY A 137 6.44 -14.25 10.97
N GLU A 138 6.59 -15.38 11.67
CA GLU A 138 7.55 -15.54 12.77
C GLU A 138 8.89 -16.17 12.30
N TYR A 139 8.99 -16.49 11.02
CA TYR A 139 10.24 -16.97 10.46
C TYR A 139 11.32 -15.89 10.57
N ILE A 140 12.48 -16.25 11.11
CA ILE A 140 13.67 -15.40 11.14
C ILE A 140 14.74 -16.09 10.28
N ARG A 141 15.26 -15.36 9.29
CA ARG A 141 16.32 -15.88 8.45
C ARG A 141 17.62 -16.02 9.24
N GLU A 142 18.25 -17.20 9.10
CA GLU A 142 19.59 -17.52 9.60
C GLU A 142 20.35 -18.28 8.50
N GLY A 143 21.10 -17.55 7.65
CA GLY A 143 21.82 -18.12 6.53
C GLY A 143 20.91 -18.52 5.36
N GLU A 144 21.06 -19.76 4.89
CA GLU A 144 20.22 -20.27 3.78
C GLU A 144 18.76 -20.41 4.21
N ILE A 145 17.85 -20.05 3.30
CA ILE A 145 16.42 -20.13 3.58
C ILE A 145 15.95 -21.57 3.57
N ASP A 146 15.39 -22.03 4.70
CA ASP A 146 14.70 -23.29 4.80
C ASP A 146 13.22 -23.16 4.41
N PRO A 147 12.78 -23.73 3.27
CA PRO A 147 11.39 -23.65 2.84
C PRO A 147 10.39 -24.21 3.85
N ALA A 148 10.76 -25.24 4.63
CA ALA A 148 9.87 -25.86 5.60
C ALA A 148 9.54 -24.92 6.78
N SER A 149 10.51 -24.10 7.19
CA SER A 149 10.34 -23.11 8.25
C SER A 149 9.73 -21.80 7.72
N LEU A 150 10.03 -21.43 6.46
CA LEU A 150 9.51 -20.21 5.82
C LEU A 150 8.02 -20.29 5.51
N LEU A 151 7.49 -21.48 5.18
CA LEU A 151 6.14 -21.65 4.65
C LEU A 151 5.16 -22.19 5.70
N THR A 152 3.93 -21.72 5.63
CA THR A 152 2.79 -22.24 6.40
C THR A 152 1.74 -22.77 5.44
N PHE A 153 1.30 -24.00 5.66
CA PHE A 153 0.24 -24.66 4.90
C PHE A 153 -1.07 -24.62 5.69
N ALA A 154 -1.88 -23.63 5.44
CA ALA A 154 -3.17 -23.47 6.11
C ALA A 154 -4.27 -24.26 5.39
N ASN A 155 -4.84 -25.28 6.05
CA ASN A 155 -6.01 -25.97 5.52
C ASN A 155 -7.22 -25.05 5.57
N ILE A 156 -7.79 -24.71 4.42
CA ILE A 156 -8.96 -23.84 4.26
C ILE A 156 -10.16 -24.56 3.64
N THR A 157 -10.13 -25.90 3.57
CA THR A 157 -11.15 -26.72 2.91
C THR A 157 -12.56 -26.41 3.42
N ASP A 158 -12.77 -26.45 4.73
CA ASP A 158 -14.10 -26.20 5.30
C ASP A 158 -14.57 -24.75 5.04
N ARG A 159 -13.65 -23.80 5.15
CA ARG A 159 -13.94 -22.38 4.91
C ARG A 159 -14.28 -22.08 3.44
N VAL A 160 -13.67 -22.80 2.51
CA VAL A 160 -13.99 -22.71 1.07
C VAL A 160 -15.34 -23.36 0.80
N ALA A 161 -15.63 -24.51 1.41
CA ALA A 161 -16.92 -25.18 1.29
C ALA A 161 -18.09 -24.32 1.82
N GLU A 162 -17.88 -23.55 2.89
CA GLU A 162 -18.89 -22.62 3.42
C GLU A 162 -19.32 -21.53 2.43
N ILE A 163 -18.45 -21.13 1.50
CA ILE A 163 -18.71 -20.05 0.53
C ILE A 163 -18.90 -20.57 -0.91
N GLU A 164 -18.87 -21.87 -1.14
CA GLU A 164 -18.86 -22.47 -2.46
C GLU A 164 -20.14 -22.15 -3.25
N GLU A 165 -21.31 -22.35 -2.65
CA GLU A 165 -22.61 -22.11 -3.31
C GLU A 165 -22.77 -20.63 -3.70
N GLU A 166 -22.43 -19.71 -2.79
CA GLU A 166 -22.45 -18.27 -3.06
C GLU A 166 -21.48 -17.91 -4.19
N THR A 167 -20.24 -18.43 -4.13
CA THR A 167 -19.19 -18.15 -5.12
C THR A 167 -19.57 -18.71 -6.49
N ALA A 168 -20.16 -19.90 -6.55
CA ALA A 168 -20.62 -20.47 -7.79
C ALA A 168 -21.73 -19.61 -8.44
N ALA A 169 -22.67 -19.11 -7.64
CA ALA A 169 -23.73 -18.21 -8.12
C ALA A 169 -23.14 -16.88 -8.62
N GLU A 170 -22.17 -16.29 -7.91
CA GLU A 170 -21.48 -15.07 -8.33
C GLU A 170 -20.69 -15.26 -9.64
N ILE A 171 -20.05 -16.43 -9.83
CA ILE A 171 -19.38 -16.79 -11.09
C ILE A 171 -20.37 -16.83 -12.24
N ASP A 172 -21.53 -17.51 -12.06
CA ASP A 172 -22.54 -17.60 -13.08
C ASP A 172 -23.13 -16.21 -13.41
N GLN A 173 -23.33 -15.36 -12.41
CA GLN A 173 -23.74 -13.97 -12.61
C GLN A 173 -22.69 -13.16 -13.37
N ALA A 174 -21.40 -13.36 -13.07
CA ALA A 174 -20.31 -12.68 -13.76
C ALA A 174 -20.25 -13.07 -15.24
N LEU A 175 -20.39 -14.35 -15.55
CA LEU A 175 -20.45 -14.86 -16.93
C LEU A 175 -21.66 -14.30 -17.69
N ALA A 176 -22.83 -14.27 -17.06
CA ALA A 176 -24.06 -13.73 -17.66
C ALA A 176 -23.89 -12.22 -17.92
N PHE A 177 -23.34 -11.47 -16.94
CA PHE A 177 -23.12 -10.03 -17.07
C PHE A 177 -22.11 -9.70 -18.17
N LEU A 178 -21.06 -10.49 -18.33
CA LEU A 178 -20.07 -10.30 -19.42
C LEU A 178 -20.65 -10.59 -20.81
N ALA A 179 -21.71 -11.38 -20.90
CA ALA A 179 -22.41 -11.68 -22.16
C ALA A 179 -23.38 -10.57 -22.59
N GLU A 180 -23.68 -9.59 -21.73
CA GLU A 180 -24.50 -8.43 -22.09
C GLU A 180 -23.81 -7.60 -23.19
N THR A 181 -24.57 -7.22 -24.20
CA THR A 181 -24.04 -6.47 -25.37
C THR A 181 -23.99 -4.96 -25.13
N GLU A 182 -24.76 -4.47 -24.16
CA GLU A 182 -24.84 -3.05 -23.81
C GLU A 182 -24.64 -2.85 -22.32
N LEU A 183 -23.90 -1.80 -21.96
CA LEU A 183 -23.65 -1.42 -20.59
C LEU A 183 -24.31 -0.09 -20.26
N GLU A 184 -25.11 -0.04 -19.20
CA GLU A 184 -25.58 1.21 -18.64
C GLU A 184 -24.40 2.05 -18.12
N ARG A 185 -24.24 3.27 -18.63
CA ARG A 185 -23.07 4.14 -18.33
C ARG A 185 -23.23 4.99 -17.09
N ALA A 186 -24.42 5.11 -16.52
CA ALA A 186 -24.69 5.94 -15.35
C ALA A 186 -24.38 5.18 -14.04
N GLY A 187 -23.44 5.72 -13.25
CA GLY A 187 -23.09 5.16 -11.94
C GLY A 187 -22.45 3.77 -11.95
N CYS A 188 -21.87 3.40 -10.84
CA CYS A 188 -21.38 2.04 -10.59
C CYS A 188 -21.51 1.71 -9.10
N SER A 189 -21.40 0.41 -8.74
CA SER A 189 -21.50 -0.06 -7.35
C SER A 189 -20.49 0.60 -6.39
N CYS A 190 -19.41 1.21 -6.92
CA CYS A 190 -18.39 1.88 -6.13
C CYS A 190 -18.85 3.23 -5.54
N LEU A 191 -20.00 3.79 -5.96
CA LEU A 191 -20.61 4.96 -5.32
C LEU A 191 -20.78 4.80 -3.80
N HIS A 192 -21.09 3.58 -3.35
CA HIS A 192 -21.28 3.27 -1.94
C HIS A 192 -19.98 2.99 -1.18
N LYS A 193 -18.83 2.95 -1.87
CA LYS A 193 -17.53 2.66 -1.28
C LYS A 193 -16.77 3.92 -0.91
N SER A 194 -15.78 3.81 -0.03
CA SER A 194 -14.85 4.90 0.23
C SER A 194 -13.92 5.12 -0.97
N ARG A 195 -13.31 6.31 -1.06
CA ARG A 195 -12.40 6.69 -2.15
C ARG A 195 -11.29 5.67 -2.42
N SER A 196 -10.72 5.10 -1.36
CA SER A 196 -9.67 4.08 -1.46
C SER A 196 -10.14 2.74 -2.05
N HIS A 197 -11.46 2.53 -2.14
CA HIS A 197 -12.07 1.30 -2.66
C HIS A 197 -12.81 1.54 -3.99
N HIS A 198 -12.68 2.72 -4.60
CA HIS A 198 -13.22 2.96 -5.93
C HIS A 198 -12.52 2.06 -6.95
N CYS A 199 -13.26 1.67 -7.98
CA CYS A 199 -12.69 0.97 -9.14
C CYS A 199 -11.98 1.96 -10.07
N ASP A 200 -11.12 1.45 -10.93
CA ASP A 200 -10.32 2.25 -11.86
C ASP A 200 -11.19 3.06 -12.83
N THR A 201 -12.40 2.56 -13.11
CA THR A 201 -13.39 3.19 -14.00
C THR A 201 -14.37 4.13 -13.27
N PHE A 202 -14.16 4.39 -11.97
CA PHE A 202 -15.10 5.20 -11.17
C PHE A 202 -15.41 6.54 -11.81
N GLY A 203 -14.40 7.27 -12.28
CA GLY A 203 -14.58 8.57 -12.92
C GLY A 203 -15.34 8.52 -14.26
N LEU A 204 -15.20 7.40 -15.01
CA LEU A 204 -15.94 7.20 -16.26
C LEU A 204 -17.45 7.02 -16.02
N PHE A 205 -17.81 6.27 -14.98
CA PHE A 205 -19.21 6.04 -14.64
C PHE A 205 -19.84 7.16 -13.81
N ASN A 206 -19.02 8.02 -13.22
CA ASN A 206 -19.45 9.10 -12.32
C ASN A 206 -18.79 10.44 -12.68
N PRO A 207 -18.88 10.90 -13.95
CA PRO A 207 -18.11 12.08 -14.42
C PRO A 207 -18.57 13.39 -13.76
N ASN A 208 -19.78 13.43 -13.22
CA ASN A 208 -20.39 14.63 -12.64
C ASN A 208 -20.11 14.80 -11.14
N ILE A 209 -19.37 13.88 -10.51
CA ILE A 209 -19.01 14.06 -9.10
C ILE A 209 -17.96 15.17 -9.00
N PRO A 210 -18.23 16.25 -8.23
CA PRO A 210 -17.32 17.37 -8.11
C PRO A 210 -16.03 17.02 -7.37
N LYS A 211 -15.06 17.92 -7.42
CA LYS A 211 -13.83 17.86 -6.64
C LYS A 211 -13.59 19.22 -5.98
N PRO A 212 -13.53 19.29 -4.64
CA PRO A 212 -13.73 18.20 -3.67
C PRO A 212 -15.19 17.73 -3.59
N SER A 213 -15.40 16.49 -3.13
CA SER A 213 -16.73 15.87 -2.96
C SER A 213 -16.84 15.20 -1.59
N ILE A 214 -17.98 14.58 -1.31
CA ILE A 214 -18.17 13.78 -0.08
C ILE A 214 -17.07 12.72 0.11
N TYR A 215 -16.46 12.24 -0.97
CA TYR A 215 -15.32 11.31 -0.94
C TYR A 215 -13.99 11.95 -0.51
N SER A 216 -13.95 13.28 -0.45
CA SER A 216 -12.83 14.05 0.11
C SER A 216 -12.95 14.24 1.62
N LEU A 217 -14.07 13.81 2.24
CA LEU A 217 -14.22 13.87 3.70
C LEU A 217 -13.36 12.77 4.36
N PRO A 218 -12.41 13.13 5.23
CA PRO A 218 -11.55 12.15 5.87
C PRO A 218 -12.35 11.20 6.75
N ASN A 219 -12.11 9.88 6.59
CA ASN A 219 -12.74 8.83 7.38
C ASN A 219 -14.29 8.90 7.44
N LEU A 220 -14.94 9.29 6.34
CA LEU A 220 -16.39 9.30 6.26
C LEU A 220 -16.90 7.85 6.37
N SER A 221 -17.69 7.57 7.44
CA SER A 221 -18.25 6.24 7.65
C SER A 221 -19.24 5.85 6.55
N GLN A 222 -19.39 4.55 6.30
CA GLN A 222 -20.34 4.04 5.31
C GLN A 222 -21.74 4.56 5.54
N LYS A 223 -22.22 4.50 6.79
CA LYS A 223 -23.57 5.00 7.15
C LYS A 223 -23.77 6.46 6.74
N LYS A 224 -22.83 7.34 7.07
CA LYS A 224 -22.93 8.78 6.72
C LYS A 224 -22.83 9.01 5.22
N ARG A 225 -22.03 8.22 4.52
CA ARG A 225 -21.93 8.29 3.07
C ARG A 225 -23.24 7.87 2.41
N GLU A 226 -23.88 6.80 2.87
CA GLU A 226 -25.17 6.34 2.37
C GLU A 226 -26.29 7.37 2.63
N GLU A 227 -26.26 8.05 3.78
CA GLU A 227 -27.17 9.15 4.09
C GLU A 227 -27.02 10.29 3.09
N LEU A 228 -25.80 10.75 2.80
CA LEU A 228 -25.56 11.79 1.80
C LEU A 228 -25.96 11.36 0.38
N LEU A 229 -25.68 10.11 0.02
CA LEU A 229 -26.05 9.55 -1.28
C LEU A 229 -27.57 9.44 -1.46
N ALA A 230 -28.31 9.10 -0.40
CA ALA A 230 -29.77 9.03 -0.44
C ALA A 230 -30.39 10.41 -0.76
N ASP A 231 -29.76 11.48 -0.30
CA ASP A 231 -30.16 12.87 -0.59
C ASP A 231 -29.53 13.39 -1.91
N SER A 232 -28.83 12.53 -2.68
CA SER A 232 -28.06 12.90 -3.88
C SER A 232 -27.03 14.01 -3.64
N THR A 233 -26.53 14.14 -2.41
CA THR A 233 -25.53 15.12 -2.02
C THR A 233 -24.13 14.60 -2.34
N PHE A 234 -23.48 15.16 -3.35
CA PHE A 234 -22.10 14.85 -3.74
C PHE A 234 -21.14 16.02 -3.46
N ASP A 235 -21.63 17.25 -3.64
CA ASP A 235 -20.82 18.44 -3.41
C ASP A 235 -20.74 18.76 -1.90
N LEU A 236 -19.56 19.13 -1.43
CA LEU A 236 -19.38 19.59 -0.05
C LEU A 236 -20.12 20.89 0.24
N LEU A 237 -20.40 21.69 -0.80
CA LEU A 237 -21.18 22.93 -0.68
C LEU A 237 -22.64 22.66 -0.29
N ASP A 238 -23.18 21.52 -0.71
CA ASP A 238 -24.58 21.14 -0.50
C ASP A 238 -24.82 20.43 0.84
N ILE A 239 -23.75 20.13 1.60
CA ILE A 239 -23.90 19.50 2.92
C ILE A 239 -24.65 20.46 3.85
N SER A 240 -25.82 20.01 4.36
CA SER A 240 -26.67 20.78 5.26
C SER A 240 -26.01 21.08 6.60
N GLU A 241 -26.33 22.22 7.22
CA GLU A 241 -25.80 22.61 8.55
C GLU A 241 -26.19 21.62 9.65
N GLY A 242 -27.28 20.87 9.47
CA GLY A 242 -27.75 19.86 10.41
C GLY A 242 -27.01 18.49 10.28
N PHE A 243 -26.20 18.29 9.24
CA PHE A 243 -25.49 17.02 9.05
C PHE A 243 -24.35 16.88 10.05
N THR A 244 -24.32 15.76 10.76
CA THR A 244 -23.31 15.51 11.82
C THR A 244 -21.94 15.16 11.22
N LEU A 245 -21.01 16.09 11.30
CA LEU A 245 -19.61 15.93 10.89
C LEU A 245 -18.68 15.76 12.10
N THR A 246 -17.54 15.08 11.91
CA THR A 246 -16.45 15.16 12.88
C THR A 246 -15.77 16.54 12.79
N PRO A 247 -15.04 17.00 13.82
CA PRO A 247 -14.35 18.30 13.78
C PRO A 247 -13.49 18.47 12.52
N ARG A 248 -12.71 17.46 12.14
CA ARG A 248 -11.87 17.49 10.92
C ARG A 248 -12.70 17.57 9.63
N GLN A 249 -13.80 16.83 9.54
CA GLN A 249 -14.72 16.91 8.40
C GLN A 249 -15.38 18.28 8.28
N ALA A 250 -15.78 18.85 9.43
CA ALA A 250 -16.39 20.19 9.48
C ALA A 250 -15.43 21.28 8.97
N LEU A 251 -14.13 21.19 9.31
CA LEU A 251 -13.09 22.09 8.80
C LEU A 251 -12.94 22.00 7.27
N VAL A 252 -12.96 20.77 6.70
CA VAL A 252 -12.88 20.58 5.25
C VAL A 252 -14.09 21.21 4.55
N VAL A 253 -15.30 20.99 5.08
CA VAL A 253 -16.53 21.61 4.54
C VAL A 253 -16.48 23.12 4.68
N ALA A 254 -16.04 23.64 5.83
CA ALA A 254 -15.94 25.08 6.06
C ALA A 254 -14.93 25.74 5.09
N ALA A 255 -13.76 25.14 4.88
CA ALA A 255 -12.77 25.63 3.91
C ALA A 255 -13.32 25.62 2.48
N THR A 256 -14.08 24.58 2.12
CA THR A 256 -14.72 24.50 0.80
C THR A 256 -15.78 25.60 0.64
N LYS A 257 -16.64 25.79 1.63
CA LYS A 257 -17.70 26.83 1.61
C LYS A 257 -17.12 28.25 1.63
N ALA A 258 -16.00 28.45 2.33
CA ALA A 258 -15.32 29.75 2.36
C ALA A 258 -14.56 30.07 1.06
N GLY A 259 -14.22 29.06 0.25
CA GLY A 259 -13.34 29.22 -0.91
C GLY A 259 -11.91 29.68 -0.52
N ALA A 260 -11.54 29.50 0.74
CA ALA A 260 -10.27 29.91 1.33
C ALA A 260 -9.85 28.93 2.45
N PRO A 261 -8.56 28.84 2.78
CA PRO A 261 -8.11 27.99 3.86
C PRO A 261 -8.68 28.45 5.21
N ILE A 262 -8.98 27.51 6.07
CA ILE A 262 -9.27 27.76 7.50
C ILE A 262 -7.94 27.66 8.25
N ILE A 263 -7.52 28.76 8.85
CA ILE A 263 -6.25 28.85 9.55
C ILE A 263 -6.50 29.29 11.00
N ASP A 264 -6.20 28.40 11.93
CA ASP A 264 -6.18 28.71 13.36
C ASP A 264 -4.76 29.12 13.77
N VAL A 265 -4.51 30.43 13.71
CA VAL A 265 -3.19 31.00 14.02
C VAL A 265 -2.74 30.67 15.43
N GLN A 266 -3.66 30.67 16.41
CA GLN A 266 -3.30 30.36 17.79
C GLN A 266 -2.93 28.89 17.94
N ALA A 267 -3.68 27.97 17.36
CA ALA A 267 -3.36 26.54 17.37
C ALA A 267 -2.02 26.24 16.68
N ILE A 268 -1.71 26.92 15.56
CA ILE A 268 -0.39 26.81 14.90
C ILE A 268 0.71 27.22 15.86
N ARG A 269 0.58 28.40 16.48
CA ARG A 269 1.59 28.92 17.42
C ARG A 269 1.76 28.02 18.64
N ASP A 270 0.67 27.50 19.18
CA ASP A 270 0.70 26.60 20.33
C ASP A 270 1.45 25.30 19.99
N ILE A 271 1.19 24.70 18.81
CA ILE A 271 1.89 23.51 18.33
C ILE A 271 3.38 23.81 18.11
N LEU A 272 3.71 24.87 17.39
CA LEU A 272 5.09 25.23 17.07
C LEU A 272 5.90 25.66 18.30
N SER A 273 5.26 26.18 19.35
CA SER A 273 5.93 26.52 20.61
C SER A 273 6.54 25.31 21.33
N GLY A 274 6.08 24.10 21.02
CA GLY A 274 6.66 22.85 21.49
C GLY A 274 7.92 22.40 20.72
N TYR A 275 8.25 23.06 19.61
CA TYR A 275 9.41 22.72 18.80
C TYR A 275 10.67 23.40 19.35
N GLN A 276 11.75 22.65 19.47
CA GLN A 276 13.03 23.11 20.02
C GLN A 276 14.11 23.08 18.94
N PHE A 277 14.83 24.21 18.78
CA PHE A 277 15.96 24.27 17.85
C PHE A 277 17.20 23.51 18.38
N PRO A 278 18.03 22.95 17.48
CA PRO A 278 17.82 22.91 16.02
C PRO A 278 16.64 22.02 15.64
N LEU A 279 15.94 22.36 14.54
CA LEU A 279 14.89 21.52 13.98
C LEU A 279 15.49 20.55 12.98
N ASN A 280 15.36 19.28 13.26
CA ASN A 280 15.89 18.19 12.43
C ASN A 280 14.75 17.60 11.59
N PHE A 281 14.59 18.06 10.35
CA PHE A 281 13.61 17.51 9.43
C PHE A 281 14.12 16.21 8.85
N PHE A 282 13.43 15.15 9.14
CA PHE A 282 13.96 13.81 9.02
C PHE A 282 12.97 12.83 8.37
N ASP A 283 13.47 12.02 7.44
CA ASP A 283 12.72 10.98 6.76
C ASP A 283 13.59 9.75 6.46
N TYR A 284 12.97 8.57 6.48
CA TYR A 284 13.55 7.29 6.07
C TYR A 284 12.98 6.78 4.78
N GLU A 285 13.84 6.23 3.90
CA GLU A 285 13.41 5.24 2.94
C GLU A 285 13.78 3.84 3.43
N THR A 286 12.83 2.92 3.31
CA THR A 286 12.97 1.55 3.82
C THR A 286 12.86 0.53 2.71
N TYR A 287 13.42 -0.65 2.93
CA TYR A 287 13.18 -1.81 2.10
C TYR A 287 12.49 -2.91 2.90
N ALA A 288 11.58 -3.63 2.24
CA ALA A 288 10.94 -4.83 2.74
C ALA A 288 10.67 -5.77 1.58
N SER A 289 10.80 -7.07 1.79
CA SER A 289 10.51 -8.13 0.82
C SER A 289 9.67 -9.24 1.45
N ALA A 290 8.92 -9.94 0.62
CA ALA A 290 8.14 -11.10 1.05
C ALA A 290 9.06 -12.17 1.65
N VAL A 291 10.10 -12.55 0.95
CA VAL A 291 11.15 -13.44 1.47
C VAL A 291 12.24 -12.59 2.11
N PRO A 292 12.66 -12.85 3.36
CA PRO A 292 13.66 -12.04 4.04
C PRO A 292 14.98 -11.97 3.27
N LEU A 293 15.42 -10.73 2.95
CA LEU A 293 16.67 -10.50 2.22
C LEU A 293 17.90 -10.71 3.11
N LEU A 294 17.79 -10.34 4.40
CA LEU A 294 18.89 -10.30 5.35
C LEU A 294 18.69 -11.30 6.50
N ASP A 295 19.79 -11.81 7.03
CA ASP A 295 19.76 -12.56 8.29
C ASP A 295 19.18 -11.72 9.42
N ARG A 296 18.55 -12.37 10.40
CA ARG A 296 17.86 -11.75 11.54
C ARG A 296 16.60 -10.95 11.16
N THR A 297 16.14 -11.03 9.90
CA THR A 297 14.89 -10.39 9.48
C THR A 297 13.80 -11.42 9.18
N SER A 298 12.53 -10.99 9.28
CA SER A 298 11.34 -11.80 8.99
C SER A 298 10.66 -11.35 7.70
N PRO A 299 9.73 -12.14 7.13
CA PRO A 299 8.92 -11.74 5.99
C PRO A 299 8.27 -10.35 6.17
N HIS A 300 8.37 -9.50 5.15
CA HIS A 300 7.83 -8.13 5.12
C HIS A 300 8.37 -7.19 6.21
N ARG A 301 9.45 -7.54 6.90
CA ARG A 301 10.06 -6.63 7.86
C ARG A 301 10.76 -5.49 7.13
N HIS A 302 10.35 -4.27 7.45
CA HIS A 302 11.00 -3.07 6.94
C HIS A 302 12.30 -2.81 7.70
N PHE A 303 13.33 -2.42 6.97
CA PHE A 303 14.57 -1.86 7.53
C PHE A 303 14.98 -0.63 6.74
N PRO A 304 15.48 0.43 7.41
CA PRO A 304 15.96 1.64 6.74
C PRO A 304 17.13 1.34 5.82
N VAL A 305 17.08 1.89 4.61
CA VAL A 305 18.17 1.81 3.62
C VAL A 305 18.69 3.18 3.24
N GLN A 306 17.96 4.23 3.61
CA GLN A 306 18.31 5.61 3.32
C GLN A 306 17.70 6.52 4.37
N TYR A 307 18.36 7.64 4.65
CA TYR A 307 17.75 8.81 5.29
C TYR A 307 18.14 10.10 4.59
N SER A 308 17.30 11.10 4.77
CA SER A 308 17.61 12.49 4.54
C SER A 308 17.32 13.28 5.81
N LEU A 309 18.19 14.26 6.10
CA LEU A 309 18.15 15.09 7.29
C LEU A 309 18.48 16.53 6.92
N HIS A 310 17.51 17.43 7.03
CA HIS A 310 17.76 18.88 7.00
C HIS A 310 17.76 19.43 8.42
N VAL A 311 18.82 20.11 8.81
CA VAL A 311 18.97 20.73 10.13
C VAL A 311 18.82 22.25 10.00
N LEU A 312 17.71 22.78 10.53
CA LEU A 312 17.45 24.21 10.57
C LEU A 312 17.82 24.75 11.94
N HIS A 313 18.80 25.65 11.98
CA HIS A 313 19.23 26.34 13.17
C HIS A 313 18.37 27.58 13.49
N GLU A 314 18.42 28.05 14.74
CA GLU A 314 17.64 29.21 15.18
C GLU A 314 18.02 30.51 14.43
N ASP A 315 19.25 30.62 13.95
CA ASP A 315 19.72 31.74 13.13
C ASP A 315 19.27 31.67 11.65
N GLY A 316 18.55 30.62 11.27
CA GLY A 316 18.06 30.39 9.92
C GLY A 316 19.01 29.61 9.00
N THR A 317 20.22 29.26 9.51
CA THR A 317 21.13 28.38 8.75
C THR A 317 20.50 27.01 8.53
N LEU A 318 20.64 26.49 7.32
CA LEU A 318 20.13 25.17 6.91
C LEU A 318 21.31 24.30 6.46
N GLU A 319 21.43 23.13 7.06
CA GLU A 319 22.38 22.09 6.67
C GLU A 319 21.61 20.88 6.10
N HIS A 320 22.24 20.11 5.19
CA HIS A 320 21.68 18.87 4.67
C HIS A 320 22.68 17.74 4.83
N HIS A 321 22.19 16.60 5.34
CA HIS A 321 22.90 15.36 5.50
C HIS A 321 22.06 14.23 4.91
N GLU A 322 22.72 13.24 4.30
CA GLU A 322 22.05 12.09 3.72
C GLU A 322 22.93 10.87 3.78
N TYR A 323 22.30 9.71 3.74
CA TYR A 323 22.98 8.42 3.63
C TYR A 323 22.12 7.43 2.83
N LEU A 324 22.76 6.64 1.98
CA LEU A 324 22.14 5.58 1.21
C LEU A 324 22.97 4.29 1.33
N GLU A 325 22.37 3.21 1.83
CA GLU A 325 22.97 1.88 1.79
C GLU A 325 23.06 1.40 0.34
N ARG A 326 24.27 1.05 -0.08
CA ARG A 326 24.57 0.59 -1.43
C ARG A 326 24.63 -0.92 -1.57
N GLU A 327 24.48 -1.64 -0.47
CA GLU A 327 24.56 -3.08 -0.36
C GLU A 327 23.41 -3.62 0.50
N ALA A 328 23.08 -4.91 0.29
CA ALA A 328 22.11 -5.60 1.12
C ALA A 328 22.72 -5.96 2.48
N ARG A 329 22.51 -5.12 3.50
CA ARG A 329 23.01 -5.32 4.87
C ARG A 329 22.11 -4.65 5.90
N LEU A 330 22.25 -5.03 7.17
CA LEU A 330 21.58 -4.34 8.26
C LEU A 330 22.08 -2.90 8.38
N PRO A 331 21.22 -1.93 8.80
CA PRO A 331 21.50 -0.50 8.76
C PRO A 331 22.40 0.01 9.91
N ASP A 332 23.40 -0.76 10.31
CA ASP A 332 24.35 -0.40 11.37
C ASP A 332 25.20 0.83 11.00
N GLN A 333 25.69 0.91 9.75
CA GLN A 333 26.44 2.07 9.26
C GLN A 333 25.54 3.28 9.06
N LEU A 334 24.32 3.09 8.60
CA LEU A 334 23.33 4.15 8.49
C LEU A 334 23.08 4.78 9.87
N PHE A 335 22.83 4.00 10.90
CA PHE A 335 22.61 4.51 12.25
C PHE A 335 23.85 5.08 12.90
N ALA A 336 25.03 4.53 12.63
CA ALA A 336 26.28 5.12 13.10
C ALA A 336 26.47 6.53 12.54
N LYS A 337 26.22 6.70 11.24
CA LYS A 337 26.32 8.00 10.56
C LYS A 337 25.24 8.98 11.04
N LEU A 338 23.99 8.54 11.13
CA LEU A 338 22.89 9.36 11.63
C LEU A 338 23.15 9.86 13.06
N ARG A 339 23.73 9.04 13.95
CA ARG A 339 24.07 9.42 15.32
C ARG A 339 25.17 10.49 15.39
N GLU A 340 26.07 10.55 14.40
CA GLU A 340 27.06 11.61 14.29
C GLU A 340 26.46 12.95 13.85
N GLU A 341 25.40 12.92 13.03
CA GLU A 341 24.79 14.08 12.38
C GLU A 341 23.62 14.67 13.15
N ILE A 342 22.80 13.83 13.78
CA ILE A 342 21.74 14.28 14.69
C ILE A 342 22.35 14.58 16.06
N GLY A 343 22.36 15.84 16.44
CA GLY A 343 22.79 16.27 17.78
C GLY A 343 21.86 15.74 18.90
N PRO A 344 22.32 15.82 20.17
CA PRO A 344 21.55 15.33 21.33
C PRO A 344 20.41 16.27 21.73
N GLN A 345 20.19 17.35 21.02
CA GLN A 345 19.19 18.38 21.33
C GLN A 345 18.35 18.71 20.09
N GLY A 346 17.26 19.41 20.32
CA GLY A 346 16.37 19.85 19.26
C GLY A 346 15.27 18.83 18.92
N SER A 347 14.22 19.30 18.27
CA SER A 347 13.12 18.45 17.83
C SER A 347 13.48 17.73 16.55
N ILE A 348 13.02 16.49 16.44
CA ILE A 348 13.02 15.73 15.18
C ILE A 348 11.64 15.96 14.54
N VAL A 349 11.62 16.51 13.35
CA VAL A 349 10.38 16.86 12.64
C VAL A 349 10.19 15.88 11.49
N SER A 350 9.14 15.08 11.55
CA SER A 350 8.77 14.15 10.49
C SER A 350 7.36 14.44 9.98
N TRP A 351 7.04 13.91 8.82
CA TRP A 351 5.67 13.92 8.28
C TRP A 351 5.06 12.54 8.44
N HIS A 352 3.99 12.41 9.22
CA HIS A 352 3.42 11.13 9.61
C HIS A 352 4.36 10.30 10.52
N ALA A 353 4.91 10.93 11.52
CA ALA A 353 5.97 10.45 12.41
C ALA A 353 5.78 9.03 13.01
N SER A 354 4.57 8.46 12.94
CA SER A 354 4.30 7.10 13.42
C SER A 354 5.06 6.02 12.65
N PHE A 355 5.41 6.26 11.38
CA PHE A 355 6.17 5.32 10.57
C PHE A 355 7.61 5.25 11.07
N GLU A 356 8.34 6.39 11.14
CA GLU A 356 9.72 6.48 11.60
C GLU A 356 9.85 5.96 13.04
N LYS A 357 8.92 6.36 13.93
CA LYS A 357 8.89 5.87 15.32
C LYS A 357 8.77 4.34 15.41
N SER A 358 7.99 3.74 14.53
CA SER A 358 7.82 2.28 14.50
C SER A 358 9.10 1.60 13.98
N ARG A 359 9.71 2.15 12.91
CA ARG A 359 10.99 1.63 12.40
C ARG A 359 12.09 1.73 13.43
N ASN A 360 12.21 2.86 14.13
CA ASN A 360 13.18 3.03 15.19
C ASN A 360 13.02 1.99 16.32
N LYS A 361 11.79 1.68 16.74
CA LYS A 361 11.54 0.64 17.75
C LYS A 361 11.97 -0.74 17.27
N GLU A 362 11.59 -1.11 16.04
CA GLU A 362 11.97 -2.40 15.47
C GLU A 362 13.48 -2.54 15.29
N MET A 363 14.16 -1.44 14.91
CA MET A 363 15.61 -1.44 14.77
C MET A 363 16.33 -1.43 16.12
N ALA A 364 15.77 -0.80 17.15
CA ALA A 364 16.28 -0.85 18.52
C ALA A 364 16.30 -2.30 19.07
N GLU A 365 15.31 -3.11 18.69
CA GLU A 365 15.27 -4.53 19.05
C GLU A 365 16.30 -5.34 18.23
N LEU A 366 16.45 -5.03 16.94
CA LEU A 366 17.35 -5.75 16.02
C LEU A 366 18.83 -5.40 16.24
N LEU A 367 19.12 -4.14 16.57
CA LEU A 367 20.46 -3.56 16.78
C LEU A 367 20.53 -2.88 18.15
N PRO A 368 20.67 -3.65 19.25
CA PRO A 368 20.62 -3.12 20.62
C PRO A 368 21.67 -2.05 20.91
N GLU A 369 22.80 -2.01 20.18
CA GLU A 369 23.85 -0.98 20.30
C GLU A 369 23.37 0.42 19.87
N PHE A 370 22.26 0.51 19.16
CA PHE A 370 21.63 1.78 18.78
C PHE A 370 20.30 2.04 19.54
N ALA A 371 19.88 1.16 20.44
CA ALA A 371 18.55 1.22 21.06
C ALA A 371 18.32 2.56 21.78
N ASP A 372 19.22 2.98 22.67
CA ASP A 372 19.08 4.24 23.42
C ASP A 372 19.00 5.45 22.49
N PHE A 373 19.80 5.46 21.42
CA PHE A 373 19.82 6.52 20.42
C PHE A 373 18.49 6.60 19.63
N LEU A 374 18.00 5.45 19.14
CA LEU A 374 16.77 5.39 18.35
C LEU A 374 15.52 5.72 19.18
N LEU A 375 15.51 5.33 20.45
CA LEU A 375 14.43 5.68 21.37
C LEU A 375 14.46 7.16 21.76
N ASP A 376 15.65 7.78 21.95
CA ASP A 376 15.80 9.22 22.15
C ASP A 376 15.24 10.01 20.94
N ILE A 377 15.58 9.60 19.71
CA ILE A 377 14.97 10.20 18.51
C ILE A 377 13.44 10.16 18.61
N ASN A 378 12.85 9.00 18.98
CA ASN A 378 11.41 8.86 19.08
C ASN A 378 10.78 9.79 20.13
N GLU A 379 11.46 10.02 21.24
CA GLU A 379 10.97 10.93 22.30
C GLU A 379 10.95 12.38 21.84
N ARG A 380 11.95 12.79 21.05
CA ARG A 380 12.07 14.16 20.49
C ARG A 380 11.27 14.38 19.21
N THR A 381 10.69 13.32 18.61
CA THR A 381 9.98 13.42 17.33
C THR A 381 8.61 14.06 17.49
N VAL A 382 8.37 15.09 16.69
CA VAL A 382 7.10 15.79 16.49
C VAL A 382 6.57 15.55 15.07
N ASP A 383 5.26 15.58 14.89
CA ASP A 383 4.60 15.32 13.60
C ASP A 383 4.10 16.64 12.99
N LEU A 384 4.76 17.08 11.91
CA LEU A 384 4.37 18.31 11.21
C LEU A 384 3.00 18.17 10.50
N GLU A 385 2.60 16.95 10.12
CA GLU A 385 1.30 16.68 9.51
C GLU A 385 0.13 17.10 10.42
N ASP A 386 0.31 17.07 11.75
CA ASP A 386 -0.76 17.38 12.71
C ASP A 386 -1.31 18.79 12.55
N LEU A 387 -0.48 19.75 12.12
CA LEU A 387 -0.93 21.10 11.78
C LEU A 387 -2.01 21.09 10.69
N PHE A 388 -1.84 20.23 9.68
CA PHE A 388 -2.72 20.14 8.51
C PHE A 388 -3.95 19.25 8.73
N LYS A 389 -3.99 18.56 9.85
CA LYS A 389 -5.18 17.82 10.29
C LYS A 389 -6.20 18.72 10.99
N THR A 390 -5.74 19.80 11.66
CA THR A 390 -6.58 20.56 12.60
C THR A 390 -6.46 22.07 12.51
N ALA A 391 -5.26 22.62 12.27
CA ALA A 391 -4.98 24.06 12.39
C ALA A 391 -4.89 24.79 11.03
N TYR A 392 -4.49 24.10 9.97
CA TYR A 392 -4.42 24.63 8.61
C TYR A 392 -5.13 23.66 7.64
N VAL A 393 -6.36 23.98 7.27
CA VAL A 393 -7.16 23.13 6.38
C VAL A 393 -7.54 23.91 5.12
N ASP A 394 -7.16 23.37 3.96
CA ASP A 394 -7.46 23.97 2.66
C ASP A 394 -8.24 22.96 1.78
N ALA A 395 -9.28 23.43 1.10
CA ALA A 395 -10.07 22.60 0.20
C ALA A 395 -9.23 21.99 -0.95
N ARG A 396 -8.14 22.67 -1.36
CA ARG A 396 -7.22 22.21 -2.40
C ARG A 396 -6.42 20.97 -1.98
N PHE A 397 -6.33 20.67 -0.68
CA PHE A 397 -5.74 19.42 -0.19
C PHE A 397 -6.64 18.19 -0.47
N ASP A 398 -7.86 18.41 -0.96
CA ASP A 398 -8.82 17.35 -1.29
C ASP A 398 -9.08 16.40 -0.10
N GLY A 399 -9.20 17.00 1.11
CA GLY A 399 -9.45 16.28 2.38
C GLY A 399 -8.28 15.46 2.93
N SER A 400 -7.13 15.52 2.29
CA SER A 400 -5.90 14.84 2.72
C SER A 400 -4.99 15.80 3.49
N SER A 401 -4.16 15.24 4.37
CA SER A 401 -3.04 15.96 5.01
C SER A 401 -1.68 15.42 4.55
N SER A 402 -1.66 14.54 3.54
CA SER A 402 -0.40 14.02 2.97
C SER A 402 0.46 15.15 2.41
N ILE A 403 1.78 15.08 2.61
CA ILE A 403 2.75 16.05 2.07
C ILE A 403 2.58 16.23 0.55
N LYS A 404 2.26 15.16 -0.20
CA LYS A 404 2.01 15.18 -1.65
C LYS A 404 0.74 15.96 -2.05
N LYS A 405 -0.12 16.32 -1.09
CA LYS A 405 -1.30 17.18 -1.28
C LYS A 405 -1.07 18.59 -0.74
N VAL A 406 -0.31 18.72 0.32
CA VAL A 406 0.00 20.01 0.96
C VAL A 406 1.06 20.78 0.17
N LEU A 407 2.18 20.12 -0.18
CA LEU A 407 3.31 20.74 -0.87
C LEU A 407 2.93 21.49 -2.15
N PRO A 408 2.18 20.90 -3.11
CA PRO A 408 1.85 21.61 -4.36
C PRO A 408 0.98 22.85 -4.18
N VAL A 409 0.32 22.97 -3.03
CA VAL A 409 -0.55 24.09 -2.71
C VAL A 409 0.22 25.21 -2.01
N LEU A 410 1.13 24.86 -1.11
CA LEU A 410 1.91 25.83 -0.32
C LEU A 410 3.23 26.22 -1.00
N CYS A 411 3.90 25.28 -1.66
CA CYS A 411 5.20 25.44 -2.31
C CYS A 411 5.12 24.91 -3.76
N PRO A 412 4.39 25.59 -4.67
CA PRO A 412 4.14 25.09 -6.02
C PRO A 412 5.40 24.98 -6.89
N GLU A 413 6.51 25.60 -6.48
CA GLU A 413 7.82 25.49 -7.10
C GLU A 413 8.54 24.17 -6.81
N LEU A 414 8.14 23.44 -5.76
CA LEU A 414 8.66 22.11 -5.43
C LEU A 414 7.72 21.02 -5.96
N SER A 415 8.26 20.06 -6.69
CA SER A 415 7.44 19.03 -7.34
C SER A 415 8.14 17.69 -7.42
N TYR A 416 7.43 16.62 -7.03
CA TYR A 416 7.86 15.22 -7.23
C TYR A 416 7.73 14.75 -8.69
N LYS A 417 7.00 15.48 -9.54
CA LYS A 417 6.63 15.00 -10.89
C LYS A 417 7.81 14.86 -11.84
N GLU A 418 8.88 15.56 -11.58
CA GLU A 418 10.10 15.55 -12.42
C GLU A 418 11.12 14.52 -11.94
N LEU A 419 10.85 13.86 -10.82
CA LEU A 419 11.73 12.83 -10.26
C LEU A 419 11.42 11.45 -10.86
N ASP A 420 12.45 10.64 -11.04
CA ASP A 420 12.33 9.23 -11.49
C ASP A 420 11.70 8.35 -10.40
N VAL A 421 11.93 8.67 -9.13
CA VAL A 421 11.30 8.08 -7.95
C VAL A 421 10.28 9.08 -7.41
N GLN A 422 9.02 8.66 -7.21
CA GLN A 422 7.93 9.56 -6.85
C GLN A 422 7.14 9.11 -5.62
N ASP A 423 7.42 7.92 -5.10
CA ASP A 423 6.80 7.37 -3.88
C ASP A 423 7.66 6.27 -3.25
N GLY A 424 7.37 5.92 -1.99
CA GLY A 424 8.14 4.92 -1.24
C GLY A 424 8.14 3.51 -1.88
N ALA A 425 7.10 3.15 -2.66
CA ALA A 425 7.07 1.86 -3.36
C ALA A 425 8.05 1.85 -4.54
N SER A 426 8.12 2.94 -5.29
CA SER A 426 9.11 3.12 -6.34
C SER A 426 10.52 3.28 -5.78
N ALA A 427 10.67 3.85 -4.57
CA ALA A 427 11.95 3.91 -3.86
C ALA A 427 12.47 2.51 -3.48
N MET A 428 11.61 1.64 -2.92
CA MET A 428 11.98 0.25 -2.61
C MET A 428 12.46 -0.51 -3.85
N ASP A 429 11.72 -0.41 -4.97
CA ASP A 429 12.07 -1.08 -6.23
C ASP A 429 13.36 -0.51 -6.83
N ALA A 430 13.56 0.81 -6.76
CA ALA A 430 14.76 1.46 -7.24
C ALA A 430 15.99 1.02 -6.42
N TRP A 431 15.86 0.90 -5.08
CA TRP A 431 16.91 0.41 -4.21
C TRP A 431 17.25 -1.06 -4.50
N GLU A 432 16.25 -1.93 -4.62
CA GLU A 432 16.46 -3.33 -4.99
C GLU A 432 17.21 -3.47 -6.32
N LYS A 433 16.80 -2.71 -7.33
CA LYS A 433 17.49 -2.69 -8.63
C LYS A 433 18.89 -2.10 -8.54
N MET A 434 19.12 -1.11 -7.69
CA MET A 434 20.42 -0.48 -7.48
C MET A 434 21.44 -1.46 -6.93
N ILE A 435 21.09 -2.23 -5.89
CA ILE A 435 22.03 -3.19 -5.26
C ILE A 435 22.38 -4.39 -6.16
N HIS A 436 21.61 -4.59 -7.22
CA HIS A 436 21.86 -5.64 -8.22
C HIS A 436 22.43 -5.11 -9.55
N ALA A 437 22.56 -3.79 -9.67
CA ALA A 437 23.14 -3.14 -10.84
C ALA A 437 24.62 -2.88 -10.65
N ASP A 438 25.35 -2.72 -11.76
CA ASP A 438 26.77 -2.39 -11.78
C ASP A 438 27.03 -1.01 -12.41
N GLY A 439 28.10 -0.34 -11.99
CA GLY A 439 28.64 0.83 -12.63
C GLY A 439 27.67 2.01 -12.74
N GLU A 440 27.46 2.55 -13.93
CA GLU A 440 26.69 3.77 -14.17
C GLU A 440 25.18 3.60 -13.84
N ASP A 441 24.60 2.42 -14.07
CA ASP A 441 23.19 2.17 -13.79
C ASP A 441 22.91 2.21 -12.27
N ALA A 442 23.79 1.66 -11.45
CA ALA A 442 23.71 1.76 -9.99
C ALA A 442 23.77 3.23 -9.52
N GLU A 443 24.68 4.03 -10.09
CA GLU A 443 24.83 5.45 -9.72
C GLU A 443 23.62 6.31 -10.14
N VAL A 444 23.03 6.05 -11.30
CA VAL A 444 21.81 6.75 -11.75
C VAL A 444 20.67 6.48 -10.77
N ARG A 445 20.48 5.22 -10.34
CA ARG A 445 19.44 4.86 -9.36
C ARG A 445 19.71 5.45 -7.99
N ALA A 446 20.96 5.41 -7.54
CA ALA A 446 21.37 6.01 -6.28
C ALA A 446 21.06 7.51 -6.24
N LYS A 447 21.38 8.23 -7.32
CA LYS A 447 21.08 9.65 -7.43
C LYS A 447 19.57 9.93 -7.40
N ALA A 448 18.77 9.11 -8.08
CA ALA A 448 17.31 9.25 -8.08
C ALA A 448 16.73 9.06 -6.67
N LEU A 449 17.22 8.07 -5.92
CA LEU A 449 16.84 7.81 -4.52
C LEU A 449 17.22 8.98 -3.60
N LEU A 450 18.47 9.46 -3.71
CA LEU A 450 18.94 10.59 -2.91
C LEU A 450 18.09 11.84 -3.17
N SER A 451 17.85 12.19 -4.44
CA SER A 451 17.04 13.37 -4.80
C SER A 451 15.58 13.26 -4.33
N TYR A 452 15.01 12.05 -4.29
CA TYR A 452 13.65 11.86 -3.80
C TYR A 452 13.55 12.10 -2.28
N CYS A 453 14.40 11.44 -1.48
CA CYS A 453 14.39 11.57 -0.03
C CYS A 453 14.83 12.99 0.43
N GLU A 454 15.78 13.64 -0.29
CA GLU A 454 16.14 15.04 -0.08
C GLU A 454 14.93 15.96 -0.23
N LEU A 455 14.12 15.75 -1.29
CA LEU A 455 12.94 16.56 -1.52
C LEU A 455 11.90 16.39 -0.41
N ASP A 456 11.71 15.17 0.15
CA ASP A 456 10.76 14.94 1.23
C ASP A 456 11.11 15.79 2.46
N THR A 457 12.39 15.83 2.87
CA THR A 457 12.82 16.64 4.02
C THR A 457 12.88 18.13 3.71
N LEU A 458 13.31 18.54 2.52
CA LEU A 458 13.29 19.94 2.08
C LEU A 458 11.86 20.48 2.02
N ALA A 459 10.91 19.67 1.54
CA ALA A 459 9.49 20.03 1.52
C ALA A 459 8.95 20.34 2.91
N MET A 460 9.35 19.55 3.92
CA MET A 460 8.99 19.82 5.32
C MET A 460 9.57 21.15 5.82
N VAL A 461 10.83 21.47 5.47
CA VAL A 461 11.46 22.76 5.83
C VAL A 461 10.67 23.92 5.25
N GLU A 462 10.36 23.89 3.95
CA GLU A 462 9.67 25.00 3.29
C GLU A 462 8.22 25.15 3.79
N ILE A 463 7.52 24.06 4.00
CA ILE A 463 6.19 24.07 4.61
C ILE A 463 6.25 24.66 6.03
N TYR A 464 7.25 24.24 6.85
CA TYR A 464 7.46 24.79 8.19
C TYR A 464 7.70 26.31 8.15
N ARG A 465 8.56 26.81 7.25
CA ARG A 465 8.83 28.25 7.10
C ARG A 465 7.56 29.05 6.81
N ILE A 466 6.69 28.51 5.97
CA ILE A 466 5.41 29.16 5.65
C ILE A 466 4.50 29.21 6.88
N VAL A 467 4.32 28.11 7.60
CA VAL A 467 3.41 28.10 8.76
C VAL A 467 3.99 28.82 9.97
N ALA A 468 5.31 28.88 10.11
CA ALA A 468 5.97 29.64 11.17
C ALA A 468 5.92 31.16 10.94
N ALA A 469 5.65 31.62 9.72
CA ALA A 469 5.46 33.02 9.38
C ALA A 469 4.03 33.55 9.62
N ILE A 470 3.07 32.68 9.94
CA ILE A 470 1.69 33.00 10.27
C ILE A 470 1.57 33.51 11.71
#